data_ed2b53e4ec49c566b6ef22ab673370f8
#
_entry.id   ed2b53e4ec49c566b6ef22ab673370f8
#
_cell.length_a   1.000
_cell.length_b   1.000
_cell.length_c   1.000
_cell.angle_alpha   90.00
_cell.angle_beta   90.00
_cell.angle_gamma   90.00
#
_symmetry.space_group_name_H-M   'P 1'
#
loop_
_entity.id
_entity.type
_entity.pdbx_description
1 polymer ?
#
loop_
_entity_poly.entity_id
_entity_poly.type
_entity_poly.pdbx_seq_one_letter_code
_entity_poly.pdbx_strand_id
1 'polypeptide(L)'
;MKNTSQASAAQTPNSLNISAKSFLAAIIILFVLMVAAYVMTFIIPGGEYQRIVENGKELIVNGSYTPTGGGISFINWVLSPFLVLGAPGNGTIIAVIIFLLVIGGIFFSLDKSGLMHYMLEKICHRFQNSKYQMLALVTLFFMAMGAFVGSFEECVPMIPLAVALAYSMGWDARMGMGMSLLAVGCGFASGVCNPFTVGVAQELVDLPMFSGMSLRLISFALIYGLLMGFLVYHGKKLDKAATTSPTAASSADLPSATQAPSVFESNAQLDKGLMVFVSILGVGILMILSSAFLPFLQDILMPLIAVIFLAAGVSSCLLCGMKKKELGKHFIDGAVTIFPAVLLILMASSIKYTLTEAKILDTILHYLTGLIIELPSGVSILFVYLCTLVINFFIPSGSAKAFLLMPLMAPLSDLCGFSRQLSVVAYAFGDGFSNLFYCTNPVLLIGLGLSGISYGKWAKWSLPFQLLVLALTCSVLLVGAAVGY
;
A
#
# COMPACT_ATOMS: atom_id res chain seq x y z
N MET A 1 -47.58 -33.65 15.61
CA MET A 1 -46.82 -33.25 14.42
C MET A 1 -46.12 -31.93 14.73
N LYS A 2 -44.84 -32.02 15.11
CA LYS A 2 -43.97 -30.88 15.43
C LYS A 2 -43.18 -30.53 14.15
N ASN A 3 -43.51 -29.45 13.48
CA ASN A 3 -42.64 -28.86 12.44
C ASN A 3 -41.71 -27.84 13.12
N THR A 4 -40.50 -28.26 13.37
CA THR A 4 -39.36 -27.37 13.68
C THR A 4 -38.81 -26.87 12.37
N SER A 5 -39.15 -25.63 12.00
CA SER A 5 -38.46 -24.90 10.97
C SER A 5 -37.07 -24.50 11.46
N GLN A 6 -36.06 -25.23 11.00
CA GLN A 6 -34.67 -24.76 11.06
C GLN A 6 -34.53 -23.54 10.15
N ALA A 7 -34.51 -22.36 10.72
CA ALA A 7 -34.05 -21.18 10.04
C ALA A 7 -32.56 -21.37 9.75
N SER A 8 -32.22 -21.62 8.49
CA SER A 8 -30.85 -21.57 8.01
C SER A 8 -30.29 -20.16 8.28
N ALA A 9 -29.38 -20.07 9.24
CA ALA A 9 -28.63 -18.83 9.44
C ALA A 9 -27.84 -18.54 8.18
N ALA A 10 -28.28 -17.54 7.43
CA ALA A 10 -27.54 -16.99 6.31
C ALA A 10 -26.17 -16.52 6.84
N GLN A 11 -25.11 -17.21 6.44
CA GLN A 11 -23.74 -16.81 6.74
C GLN A 11 -23.49 -15.48 6.06
N THR A 12 -23.41 -14.40 6.81
CA THR A 12 -22.85 -13.12 6.36
C THR A 12 -21.44 -13.39 5.82
N PRO A 13 -21.10 -12.95 4.61
CA PRO A 13 -19.75 -13.12 4.09
C PRO A 13 -18.78 -12.40 5.05
N ASN A 14 -17.84 -13.15 5.64
CA ASN A 14 -16.79 -12.56 6.47
C ASN A 14 -16.02 -11.56 5.60
N SER A 15 -16.04 -10.30 5.96
CA SER A 15 -15.39 -9.19 5.25
C SER A 15 -13.88 -9.35 5.09
N LEU A 16 -13.26 -10.28 5.85
CA LEU A 16 -11.83 -10.56 5.84
C LEU A 16 -11.44 -11.87 5.12
N ASN A 17 -12.38 -12.63 4.53
CA ASN A 17 -12.03 -13.86 3.83
C ASN A 17 -11.42 -13.54 2.46
N ILE A 18 -10.12 -13.77 2.32
CA ILE A 18 -9.44 -13.74 1.04
C ILE A 18 -10.07 -14.79 0.12
N SER A 19 -10.54 -14.38 -1.06
CA SER A 19 -11.06 -15.32 -2.04
C SER A 19 -10.01 -16.36 -2.39
N ALA A 20 -10.30 -17.66 -2.22
CA ALA A 20 -9.34 -18.73 -2.48
C ALA A 20 -8.76 -18.68 -3.92
N LYS A 21 -9.57 -18.27 -4.91
CA LYS A 21 -9.11 -18.10 -6.30
C LYS A 21 -8.13 -16.95 -6.45
N SER A 22 -8.40 -15.80 -5.81
CA SER A 22 -7.51 -14.63 -5.85
C SER A 22 -6.20 -14.91 -5.12
N PHE A 23 -6.28 -15.62 -3.99
CA PHE A 23 -5.11 -16.02 -3.21
C PHE A 23 -4.22 -16.99 -3.99
N LEU A 24 -4.81 -18.04 -4.59
CA LEU A 24 -4.06 -19.00 -5.42
C LEU A 24 -3.39 -18.31 -6.62
N ALA A 25 -4.09 -17.37 -7.27
CA ALA A 25 -3.51 -16.60 -8.36
C ALA A 25 -2.30 -15.76 -7.90
N ALA A 26 -2.38 -15.14 -6.73
CA ALA A 26 -1.26 -14.38 -6.15
C ALA A 26 -0.06 -15.28 -5.83
N ILE A 27 -0.28 -16.44 -5.22
CA ILE A 27 0.78 -17.45 -4.97
C ILE A 27 1.46 -17.86 -6.26
N ILE A 28 0.70 -18.21 -7.30
CA ILE A 28 1.26 -18.64 -8.59
C ILE A 28 2.11 -17.52 -9.21
N ILE A 29 1.63 -16.27 -9.20
CA ILE A 29 2.38 -15.12 -9.71
C ILE A 29 3.69 -14.96 -8.95
N LEU A 30 3.65 -14.95 -7.63
CA LEU A 30 4.85 -14.79 -6.80
C LEU A 30 5.82 -15.95 -6.96
N PHE A 31 5.32 -17.19 -7.08
CA PHE A 31 6.17 -18.36 -7.33
C PHE A 31 6.87 -18.26 -8.69
N VAL A 32 6.16 -17.86 -9.75
CA VAL A 32 6.76 -17.63 -11.07
C VAL A 32 7.85 -16.56 -11.00
N LEU A 33 7.61 -15.49 -10.25
CA LEU A 33 8.61 -14.43 -10.04
C LEU A 33 9.81 -14.90 -9.20
N MET A 34 9.60 -15.74 -8.20
CA MET A 34 10.70 -16.37 -7.44
C MET A 34 11.57 -17.23 -8.37
N VAL A 35 10.93 -18.03 -9.25
CA VAL A 35 11.65 -18.83 -10.26
C VAL A 35 12.41 -17.90 -11.23
N ALA A 36 11.77 -16.86 -11.73
CA ALA A 36 12.41 -15.88 -12.61
C ALA A 36 13.63 -15.23 -11.95
N ALA A 37 13.50 -14.79 -10.67
CA ALA A 37 14.61 -14.24 -9.90
C ALA A 37 15.77 -15.25 -9.76
N TYR A 38 15.47 -16.53 -9.52
CA TYR A 38 16.47 -17.58 -9.46
C TYR A 38 17.17 -17.78 -10.81
N VAL A 39 16.42 -17.82 -11.91
CA VAL A 39 17.01 -17.92 -13.25
C VAL A 39 17.88 -16.73 -13.58
N MET A 40 17.51 -15.52 -13.16
CA MET A 40 18.34 -14.32 -13.33
C MET A 40 19.72 -14.46 -12.67
N THR A 41 19.85 -15.22 -11.57
CA THR A 41 21.13 -15.42 -10.89
C THR A 41 22.16 -16.21 -11.74
N PHE A 42 21.73 -16.90 -12.80
CA PHE A 42 22.62 -17.58 -13.76
C PHE A 42 22.96 -16.74 -15.00
N ILE A 43 22.17 -15.70 -15.27
CA ILE A 43 22.29 -14.86 -16.46
C ILE A 43 23.08 -13.60 -16.14
N ILE A 44 22.80 -12.97 -15.00
CA ILE A 44 23.42 -11.71 -14.57
C ILE A 44 24.63 -12.02 -13.70
N PRO A 45 25.84 -11.51 -14.06
CA PRO A 45 27.01 -11.72 -13.24
C PRO A 45 26.87 -10.98 -11.90
N GLY A 46 27.40 -11.56 -10.84
CA GLY A 46 27.43 -10.93 -9.53
C GLY A 46 28.39 -9.73 -9.48
N GLY A 47 28.03 -8.73 -8.71
CA GLY A 47 28.87 -7.56 -8.45
C GLY A 47 28.42 -6.85 -7.16
N GLU A 48 29.33 -6.11 -6.56
CA GLU A 48 29.08 -5.40 -5.32
C GLU A 48 29.64 -3.99 -5.36
N TYR A 49 28.89 -3.05 -4.78
CA TYR A 49 29.41 -1.76 -4.36
C TYR A 49 29.99 -1.86 -2.94
N GLN A 50 31.05 -1.11 -2.67
CA GLN A 50 31.49 -0.92 -1.30
C GLN A 50 30.42 -0.15 -0.52
N ARG A 51 30.17 -0.59 0.71
CA ARG A 51 29.22 0.03 1.63
C ARG A 51 29.97 0.54 2.86
N ILE A 52 29.61 1.75 3.27
CA ILE A 52 30.06 2.35 4.53
C ILE A 52 28.86 2.44 5.48
N VAL A 53 29.11 2.26 6.76
CA VAL A 53 28.07 2.45 7.79
C VAL A 53 28.24 3.85 8.37
N GLU A 54 27.30 4.73 8.09
CA GLU A 54 27.26 6.08 8.63
C GLU A 54 25.93 6.29 9.36
N ASN A 55 26.03 6.74 10.62
CA ASN A 55 24.85 6.90 11.50
C ASN A 55 23.94 5.64 11.61
N GLY A 56 24.56 4.45 11.56
CA GLY A 56 23.81 3.18 11.62
C GLY A 56 23.12 2.76 10.32
N LYS A 57 23.36 3.47 9.22
CA LYS A 57 22.80 3.20 7.90
C LYS A 57 23.90 2.80 6.92
N GLU A 58 23.64 1.78 6.10
CA GLU A 58 24.55 1.35 5.03
C GLU A 58 24.39 2.25 3.81
N LEU A 59 25.46 2.93 3.42
CA LEU A 59 25.52 3.78 2.23
C LEU A 59 26.44 3.16 1.18
N ILE A 60 26.03 3.27 -0.10
CA ILE A 60 26.86 2.85 -1.24
C ILE A 60 27.90 3.92 -1.53
N VAL A 61 29.15 3.48 -1.72
CA VAL A 61 30.25 4.34 -2.19
C VAL A 61 30.20 4.42 -3.72
N ASN A 62 29.98 5.60 -4.25
CA ASN A 62 29.92 5.81 -5.71
C ASN A 62 31.25 5.44 -6.39
N GLY A 63 31.18 4.80 -7.55
CA GLY A 63 32.37 4.37 -8.33
C GLY A 63 33.11 3.14 -7.75
N SER A 64 32.63 2.53 -6.67
CA SER A 64 33.29 1.38 -6.03
C SER A 64 32.81 0.01 -6.53
N TYR A 65 32.03 -0.04 -7.60
CA TYR A 65 31.52 -1.30 -8.15
C TYR A 65 32.67 -2.24 -8.53
N THR A 66 32.58 -3.49 -8.05
CA THR A 66 33.51 -4.56 -8.39
C THR A 66 32.75 -5.81 -8.82
N PRO A 67 33.08 -6.42 -9.99
CA PRO A 67 32.53 -7.71 -10.35
C PRO A 67 32.93 -8.78 -9.33
N THR A 68 31.97 -9.58 -8.90
CA THR A 68 32.20 -10.69 -7.97
C THR A 68 31.55 -11.97 -8.50
N GLY A 69 31.89 -13.11 -7.94
CA GLY A 69 31.14 -14.33 -8.18
C GLY A 69 29.75 -14.19 -7.56
N GLY A 70 28.70 -14.36 -8.35
CA GLY A 70 27.33 -14.36 -7.90
C GLY A 70 26.71 -15.76 -7.87
N GLY A 71 25.57 -15.89 -7.24
CA GLY A 71 24.75 -17.10 -7.25
C GLY A 71 24.17 -17.43 -5.89
N ILE A 72 23.09 -18.16 -5.89
CA ILE A 72 22.43 -18.70 -4.69
C ILE A 72 22.24 -20.20 -4.87
N SER A 73 22.49 -21.00 -3.84
CA SER A 73 22.23 -22.43 -3.90
C SER A 73 20.74 -22.72 -4.06
N PHE A 74 20.38 -23.81 -4.75
CA PHE A 74 18.98 -24.24 -4.91
C PHE A 74 18.27 -24.38 -3.56
N ILE A 75 18.95 -24.93 -2.54
CA ILE A 75 18.38 -25.12 -1.21
C ILE A 75 18.08 -23.75 -0.55
N ASN A 76 19.00 -22.80 -0.61
CA ASN A 76 18.80 -21.47 -0.05
C ASN A 76 17.70 -20.70 -0.80
N TRP A 77 17.58 -20.91 -2.12
CA TRP A 77 16.48 -20.32 -2.88
C TRP A 77 15.12 -20.91 -2.46
N VAL A 78 14.98 -22.21 -2.31
CA VAL A 78 13.73 -22.86 -1.86
C VAL A 78 13.35 -22.39 -0.45
N LEU A 79 14.35 -22.24 0.44
CA LEU A 79 14.14 -21.79 1.81
C LEU A 79 14.08 -20.27 1.95
N SER A 80 14.31 -19.51 0.89
CA SER A 80 14.36 -18.03 0.93
C SER A 80 13.13 -17.35 1.57
N PRO A 81 11.86 -17.85 1.47
CA PRO A 81 10.74 -17.26 2.18
C PRO A 81 10.89 -17.29 3.72
N PHE A 82 11.67 -18.22 4.25
CA PHE A 82 11.93 -18.31 5.67
C PHE A 82 13.28 -17.66 6.05
N LEU A 83 14.33 -17.84 5.22
CA LEU A 83 15.64 -17.24 5.46
C LEU A 83 15.61 -15.71 5.47
N VAL A 84 14.69 -15.12 4.70
CA VAL A 84 14.50 -13.67 4.66
C VAL A 84 14.18 -13.07 6.03
N LEU A 85 13.56 -13.81 6.95
CA LEU A 85 13.24 -13.34 8.30
C LEU A 85 14.51 -13.15 9.16
N GLY A 86 15.54 -13.94 8.92
CA GLY A 86 16.82 -13.85 9.63
C GLY A 86 17.86 -12.94 8.96
N ALA A 87 17.58 -12.42 7.78
CA ALA A 87 18.54 -11.59 7.06
C ALA A 87 18.69 -10.19 7.70
N PRO A 88 19.90 -9.61 7.69
CA PRO A 88 20.13 -8.27 8.22
C PRO A 88 19.21 -7.22 7.60
N GLY A 89 18.69 -6.30 8.41
CA GLY A 89 17.80 -5.23 7.95
C GLY A 89 16.34 -5.63 7.71
N ASN A 90 15.94 -6.88 7.89
CA ASN A 90 14.58 -7.37 7.63
C ASN A 90 13.65 -7.37 8.86
N GLY A 91 13.99 -6.71 9.94
CA GLY A 91 13.12 -6.52 11.11
C GLY A 91 11.76 -5.88 10.75
N THR A 92 11.73 -5.06 9.72
CA THR A 92 10.50 -4.45 9.18
C THR A 92 9.51 -5.51 8.69
N ILE A 93 9.97 -6.59 8.05
CA ILE A 93 9.09 -7.68 7.57
C ILE A 93 8.39 -8.35 8.75
N ILE A 94 9.13 -8.62 9.83
CA ILE A 94 8.57 -9.22 11.06
C ILE A 94 7.54 -8.26 11.68
N ALA A 95 7.87 -6.97 11.76
CA ALA A 95 6.95 -5.95 12.29
C ALA A 95 5.66 -5.88 11.47
N VAL A 96 5.73 -5.90 10.13
CA VAL A 96 4.58 -5.91 9.23
C VAL A 96 3.73 -7.18 9.43
N ILE A 97 4.35 -8.35 9.58
CA ILE A 97 3.63 -9.60 9.83
C ILE A 97 2.86 -9.53 11.15
N ILE A 98 3.52 -9.13 12.25
CA ILE A 98 2.87 -8.99 13.57
C ILE A 98 1.73 -7.98 13.49
N PHE A 99 1.99 -6.83 12.86
CA PHE A 99 1.00 -5.79 12.65
C PHE A 99 -0.25 -6.32 11.93
N LEU A 100 -0.10 -7.03 10.82
CA LEU A 100 -1.22 -7.60 10.07
C LEU A 100 -2.03 -8.62 10.88
N LEU A 101 -1.36 -9.47 11.66
CA LEU A 101 -2.06 -10.43 12.52
C LEU A 101 -2.89 -9.73 13.59
N VAL A 102 -2.33 -8.69 14.23
CA VAL A 102 -3.05 -7.88 15.22
C VAL A 102 -4.26 -7.19 14.59
N ILE A 103 -4.06 -6.55 13.46
CA ILE A 103 -5.12 -5.82 12.74
C ILE A 103 -6.23 -6.77 12.28
N GLY A 104 -5.87 -7.93 11.70
CA GLY A 104 -6.83 -8.96 11.30
C GLY A 104 -7.70 -9.43 12.46
N GLY A 105 -7.07 -9.68 13.62
CA GLY A 105 -7.78 -10.04 14.84
C GLY A 105 -8.75 -8.97 15.31
N ILE A 106 -8.32 -7.70 15.30
CA ILE A 106 -9.15 -6.56 15.73
C ILE A 106 -10.32 -6.32 14.77
N PHE A 107 -10.09 -6.25 13.46
CA PHE A 107 -11.17 -6.00 12.50
C PHE A 107 -12.22 -7.12 12.50
N PHE A 108 -11.78 -8.37 12.61
CA PHE A 108 -12.72 -9.49 12.76
C PHE A 108 -13.57 -9.37 14.04
N SER A 109 -12.95 -8.96 15.15
CA SER A 109 -13.66 -8.72 16.43
C SER A 109 -14.64 -7.56 16.32
N LEU A 110 -14.27 -6.45 15.68
CA LEU A 110 -15.13 -5.31 15.41
C LEU A 110 -16.32 -5.67 14.50
N ASP A 111 -16.11 -6.51 13.50
CA ASP A 111 -17.18 -7.04 12.65
C ASP A 111 -18.17 -7.88 13.45
N LYS A 112 -17.67 -8.81 14.29
CA LYS A 112 -18.49 -9.65 15.15
C LYS A 112 -19.20 -8.89 16.28
N SER A 113 -18.67 -7.73 16.69
CA SER A 113 -19.37 -6.85 17.65
C SER A 113 -20.52 -6.06 17.02
N GLY A 114 -20.67 -6.08 15.69
CA GLY A 114 -21.64 -5.28 14.94
C GLY A 114 -21.23 -3.81 14.76
N LEU A 115 -20.10 -3.38 15.36
CA LEU A 115 -19.66 -1.98 15.31
C LEU A 115 -19.31 -1.54 13.88
N MET A 116 -18.72 -2.42 13.08
CA MET A 116 -18.40 -2.14 11.68
C MET A 116 -19.66 -1.87 10.86
N HIS A 117 -20.67 -2.72 11.00
CA HIS A 117 -21.96 -2.57 10.32
C HIS A 117 -22.64 -1.26 10.73
N TYR A 118 -22.72 -1.00 12.03
CA TYR A 118 -23.30 0.24 12.57
C TYR A 118 -22.60 1.51 12.08
N MET A 119 -21.27 1.50 12.03
CA MET A 119 -20.48 2.61 11.52
C MET A 119 -20.79 2.87 10.03
N LEU A 120 -20.87 1.80 9.21
CA LEU A 120 -21.20 1.90 7.79
C LEU A 120 -22.61 2.48 7.59
N GLU A 121 -23.61 1.98 8.31
CA GLU A 121 -24.98 2.49 8.24
C GLU A 121 -25.05 3.97 8.61
N LYS A 122 -24.34 4.38 9.67
CA LYS A 122 -24.28 5.77 10.11
C LYS A 122 -23.65 6.69 9.05
N ILE A 123 -22.55 6.26 8.41
CA ILE A 123 -21.92 7.00 7.30
C ILE A 123 -22.88 7.06 6.09
N CYS A 124 -23.48 5.94 5.71
CA CYS A 124 -24.41 5.88 4.57
C CYS A 124 -25.61 6.80 4.78
N HIS A 125 -26.22 6.77 5.97
CA HIS A 125 -27.32 7.66 6.31
C HIS A 125 -26.90 9.15 6.25
N ARG A 126 -25.68 9.47 6.71
CA ARG A 126 -25.14 10.85 6.66
C ARG A 126 -24.92 11.36 5.25
N PHE A 127 -24.51 10.49 4.31
CA PHE A 127 -24.15 10.83 2.94
C PHE A 127 -25.12 10.31 1.87
N GLN A 128 -26.32 9.84 2.24
CA GLN A 128 -27.29 9.23 1.32
C GLN A 128 -27.62 10.10 0.10
N ASN A 129 -27.61 11.43 0.25
CA ASN A 129 -27.90 12.39 -0.82
C ASN A 129 -26.64 12.96 -1.48
N SER A 130 -25.42 12.54 -1.08
CA SER A 130 -24.16 13.17 -1.47
C SER A 130 -23.04 12.17 -1.67
N LYS A 131 -23.32 11.02 -2.32
CA LYS A 131 -22.35 9.92 -2.46
C LYS A 131 -21.02 10.31 -3.13
N TYR A 132 -21.03 11.25 -4.08
CA TYR A 132 -19.80 11.75 -4.70
C TYR A 132 -18.99 12.68 -3.79
N GLN A 133 -19.64 13.39 -2.85
CA GLN A 133 -18.91 14.13 -1.81
C GLN A 133 -18.24 13.18 -0.82
N MET A 134 -18.93 12.10 -0.43
CA MET A 134 -18.34 11.04 0.39
C MET A 134 -17.15 10.41 -0.33
N LEU A 135 -17.27 10.06 -1.62
CA LEU A 135 -16.17 9.57 -2.43
C LEU A 135 -14.96 10.52 -2.38
N ALA A 136 -15.20 11.82 -2.60
CA ALA A 136 -14.14 12.83 -2.59
C ALA A 136 -13.45 12.92 -1.23
N LEU A 137 -14.22 12.97 -0.13
CA LEU A 137 -13.66 13.07 1.23
C LEU A 137 -12.85 11.82 1.62
N VAL A 138 -13.38 10.63 1.35
CA VAL A 138 -12.68 9.36 1.66
C VAL A 138 -11.41 9.23 0.81
N THR A 139 -11.48 9.53 -0.48
CA THR A 139 -10.32 9.51 -1.38
C THR A 139 -9.26 10.52 -0.93
N LEU A 140 -9.66 11.75 -0.55
CA LEU A 140 -8.75 12.77 -0.04
C LEU A 140 -8.08 12.33 1.28
N PHE A 141 -8.85 11.72 2.19
CA PHE A 141 -8.33 11.20 3.45
C PHE A 141 -7.23 10.17 3.22
N PHE A 142 -7.49 9.12 2.42
CA PHE A 142 -6.49 8.10 2.13
C PHE A 142 -5.28 8.67 1.37
N MET A 143 -5.52 9.57 0.43
CA MET A 143 -4.45 10.21 -0.31
C MET A 143 -3.58 11.10 0.59
N ALA A 144 -4.18 11.82 1.54
CA ALA A 144 -3.46 12.61 2.53
C ALA A 144 -2.63 11.72 3.48
N MET A 145 -3.17 10.58 3.93
CA MET A 145 -2.41 9.61 4.74
C MET A 145 -1.14 9.14 4.02
N GLY A 146 -1.22 8.83 2.73
CA GLY A 146 -0.04 8.48 1.93
C GLY A 146 0.95 9.64 1.76
N ALA A 147 0.46 10.83 1.47
CA ALA A 147 1.29 11.99 1.11
C ALA A 147 2.03 12.64 2.28
N PHE A 148 1.38 12.73 3.44
CA PHE A 148 1.89 13.45 4.61
C PHE A 148 2.48 12.53 5.67
N VAL A 149 1.96 11.31 5.78
CA VAL A 149 2.39 10.34 6.78
C VAL A 149 3.30 9.27 6.17
N GLY A 150 3.09 8.95 4.89
CA GLY A 150 3.76 7.83 4.24
C GLY A 150 3.14 6.47 4.61
N SER A 151 1.90 6.48 5.10
CA SER A 151 1.18 5.26 5.43
C SER A 151 0.69 4.58 4.16
N PHE A 152 1.16 3.37 3.90
CA PHE A 152 0.72 2.54 2.79
C PHE A 152 0.25 1.17 3.28
N GLU A 153 1.11 0.44 4.00
CA GLU A 153 0.79 -0.85 4.63
C GLU A 153 -0.28 -0.70 5.71
N GLU A 154 -0.24 0.37 6.47
CA GLU A 154 -1.16 0.67 7.58
C GLU A 154 -2.59 0.94 7.12
N CYS A 155 -2.79 1.27 5.85
CA CYS A 155 -4.12 1.47 5.27
C CYS A 155 -4.80 0.15 4.84
N VAL A 156 -4.05 -0.95 4.73
CA VAL A 156 -4.58 -2.27 4.31
C VAL A 156 -5.77 -2.73 5.13
N PRO A 157 -5.77 -2.63 6.46
CA PRO A 157 -6.92 -3.02 7.29
C PRO A 157 -8.18 -2.22 7.04
N MET A 158 -8.04 -1.01 6.50
CA MET A 158 -9.19 -0.14 6.19
C MET A 158 -9.82 -0.45 4.82
N ILE A 159 -9.18 -1.26 3.99
CA ILE A 159 -9.68 -1.64 2.65
C ILE A 159 -11.06 -2.32 2.72
N PRO A 160 -11.30 -3.33 3.57
CA PRO A 160 -12.62 -3.97 3.67
C PRO A 160 -13.72 -2.97 4.04
N LEU A 161 -13.40 -1.99 4.90
CA LEU A 161 -14.32 -0.92 5.25
C LEU A 161 -14.67 -0.04 4.05
N ALA A 162 -13.66 0.38 3.27
CA ALA A 162 -13.87 1.17 2.07
C ALA A 162 -14.65 0.39 0.99
N VAL A 163 -14.40 -0.91 0.86
CA VAL A 163 -15.15 -1.79 -0.06
C VAL A 163 -16.61 -1.93 0.38
N ALA A 164 -16.86 -2.14 1.67
CA ALA A 164 -18.21 -2.20 2.22
C ALA A 164 -18.95 -0.88 2.05
N LEU A 165 -18.26 0.26 2.23
CA LEU A 165 -18.80 1.58 1.98
C LEU A 165 -19.17 1.79 0.49
N ALA A 166 -18.33 1.31 -0.44
CA ALA A 166 -18.64 1.35 -1.87
C ALA A 166 -19.90 0.53 -2.21
N TYR A 167 -20.01 -0.67 -1.68
CA TYR A 167 -21.20 -1.51 -1.87
C TYR A 167 -22.47 -0.85 -1.33
N SER A 168 -22.43 -0.23 -0.17
CA SER A 168 -23.58 0.45 0.42
C SER A 168 -24.06 1.66 -0.40
N MET A 169 -23.17 2.25 -1.20
CA MET A 169 -23.49 3.32 -2.15
C MET A 169 -23.93 2.81 -3.54
N GLY A 170 -24.07 1.48 -3.70
CA GLY A 170 -24.45 0.84 -4.96
C GLY A 170 -23.30 0.71 -5.97
N TRP A 171 -22.06 0.82 -5.52
CA TRP A 171 -20.85 0.65 -6.35
C TRP A 171 -20.22 -0.73 -6.16
N ASP A 172 -19.14 -1.00 -6.86
CA ASP A 172 -18.41 -2.27 -6.81
C ASP A 172 -17.15 -2.22 -5.93
N ALA A 173 -16.52 -3.39 -5.70
CA ALA A 173 -15.30 -3.49 -4.90
C ALA A 173 -14.14 -2.68 -5.49
N ARG A 174 -14.10 -2.48 -6.83
CA ARG A 174 -13.04 -1.67 -7.48
C ARG A 174 -13.14 -0.20 -7.06
N MET A 175 -14.36 0.30 -6.86
CA MET A 175 -14.56 1.64 -6.30
C MET A 175 -14.02 1.73 -4.88
N GLY A 176 -14.27 0.73 -4.03
CA GLY A 176 -13.73 0.66 -2.67
C GLY A 176 -12.20 0.65 -2.64
N MET A 177 -11.58 -0.18 -3.47
CA MET A 177 -10.13 -0.22 -3.66
C MET A 177 -9.59 1.09 -4.26
N GLY A 178 -10.34 1.72 -5.15
CA GLY A 178 -9.98 2.99 -5.78
C GLY A 178 -9.90 4.13 -4.79
N MET A 179 -10.92 4.28 -3.93
CA MET A 179 -10.96 5.35 -2.93
C MET A 179 -10.08 5.08 -1.69
N SER A 180 -9.53 3.86 -1.53
CA SER A 180 -8.63 3.49 -0.45
C SER A 180 -7.21 3.22 -0.95
N LEU A 181 -6.89 2.01 -1.41
CA LEU A 181 -5.52 1.61 -1.77
C LEU A 181 -4.96 2.44 -2.93
N LEU A 182 -5.74 2.69 -4.00
CA LEU A 182 -5.27 3.52 -5.11
C LEU A 182 -5.04 4.97 -4.65
N ALA A 183 -5.91 5.50 -3.79
CA ALA A 183 -5.78 6.85 -3.25
C ALA A 183 -4.55 6.99 -2.34
N VAL A 184 -4.35 6.07 -1.39
CA VAL A 184 -3.20 6.14 -0.49
C VAL A 184 -1.88 6.00 -1.26
N GLY A 185 -1.81 5.13 -2.27
CA GLY A 185 -0.61 5.00 -3.10
C GLY A 185 -0.35 6.21 -3.99
N CYS A 186 -1.40 6.87 -4.52
CA CYS A 186 -1.27 8.16 -5.20
C CYS A 186 -0.72 9.25 -4.28
N GLY A 187 -1.18 9.27 -3.03
CA GLY A 187 -0.65 10.15 -1.99
C GLY A 187 0.81 9.85 -1.68
N PHE A 188 1.13 8.60 -1.44
CA PHE A 188 2.48 8.11 -1.16
C PHE A 188 3.46 8.49 -2.27
N ALA A 189 3.05 8.34 -3.54
CA ALA A 189 3.83 8.75 -4.72
C ALA A 189 4.04 10.26 -4.80
N SER A 190 3.02 11.06 -4.49
CA SER A 190 3.17 12.52 -4.46
C SER A 190 4.11 12.99 -3.36
N GLY A 191 4.26 12.23 -2.29
CA GLY A 191 5.30 12.36 -1.28
C GLY A 191 5.47 13.78 -0.72
N VAL A 192 4.38 14.48 -0.34
CA VAL A 192 4.46 15.90 0.06
C VAL A 192 5.39 16.08 1.26
N CYS A 193 5.15 15.31 2.32
CA CYS A 193 5.98 15.27 3.52
C CYS A 193 6.20 13.83 4.00
N ASN A 194 6.19 12.84 3.10
CA ASN A 194 6.38 11.43 3.43
C ASN A 194 7.79 11.21 4.01
N PRO A 195 7.91 10.89 5.32
CA PRO A 195 9.22 10.73 5.96
C PRO A 195 9.97 9.48 5.49
N PHE A 196 9.25 8.42 5.08
CA PHE A 196 9.83 7.12 4.73
C PHE A 196 10.42 7.07 3.32
N THR A 197 9.96 7.94 2.42
CA THR A 197 10.50 8.03 1.06
C THR A 197 11.21 9.34 0.85
N VAL A 198 10.49 10.45 0.84
CA VAL A 198 11.04 11.78 0.57
C VAL A 198 12.01 12.22 1.66
N GLY A 199 11.67 12.03 2.95
CA GLY A 199 12.55 12.40 4.06
C GLY A 199 13.89 11.67 3.97
N VAL A 200 13.85 10.33 3.85
CA VAL A 200 15.06 9.49 3.70
C VAL A 200 15.82 9.84 2.43
N ALA A 201 15.14 10.02 1.30
CA ALA A 201 15.80 10.36 0.05
C ALA A 201 16.51 11.71 0.11
N GLN A 202 15.88 12.72 0.74
CA GLN A 202 16.50 14.06 0.91
C GLN A 202 17.72 14.01 1.84
N GLU A 203 17.64 13.27 2.95
CA GLU A 203 18.76 13.08 3.86
C GLU A 203 19.98 12.47 3.12
N LEU A 204 19.74 11.49 2.25
CA LEU A 204 20.80 10.79 1.50
C LEU A 204 21.44 11.61 0.39
N VAL A 205 20.84 12.70 -0.01
CA VAL A 205 21.36 13.62 -1.04
C VAL A 205 21.70 15.01 -0.46
N ASP A 206 21.88 15.10 0.85
CA ASP A 206 22.24 16.32 1.59
C ASP A 206 21.28 17.49 1.38
N LEU A 207 19.97 17.21 1.32
CA LEU A 207 18.94 18.23 1.21
C LEU A 207 18.22 18.42 2.55
N PRO A 208 17.80 19.65 2.89
CA PRO A 208 16.97 19.88 4.08
C PRO A 208 15.68 19.07 4.00
N MET A 209 15.32 18.42 5.12
CA MET A 209 14.13 17.57 5.20
C MET A 209 12.87 18.35 4.80
N PHE A 210 12.06 17.74 3.93
CA PHE A 210 10.83 18.30 3.35
C PHE A 210 11.01 19.58 2.53
N SER A 211 12.25 19.99 2.17
CA SER A 211 12.48 21.09 1.24
C SER A 211 11.83 20.82 -0.12
N GLY A 212 11.62 21.86 -0.95
CA GLY A 212 11.00 21.72 -2.27
C GLY A 212 9.57 21.16 -2.25
N MET A 213 8.78 21.45 -1.22
CA MET A 213 7.41 20.94 -1.06
C MET A 213 6.44 21.45 -2.13
N SER A 214 6.72 22.60 -2.75
CA SER A 214 5.81 23.28 -3.67
C SER A 214 5.43 22.41 -4.89
N LEU A 215 6.40 21.83 -5.59
CA LEU A 215 6.14 20.96 -6.74
C LEU A 215 5.39 19.69 -6.34
N ARG A 216 5.72 19.11 -5.18
CA ARG A 216 5.05 17.92 -4.64
C ARG A 216 3.61 18.21 -4.24
N LEU A 217 3.32 19.41 -3.70
CA LEU A 217 1.95 19.82 -3.38
C LEU A 217 1.12 20.08 -4.65
N ILE A 218 1.71 20.71 -5.66
CA ILE A 218 1.08 20.86 -6.98
C ILE A 218 0.79 19.49 -7.58
N SER A 219 1.76 18.58 -7.53
CA SER A 219 1.60 17.20 -8.02
C SER A 219 0.49 16.47 -7.28
N PHE A 220 0.42 16.61 -5.96
CA PHE A 220 -0.66 16.04 -5.13
C PHE A 220 -2.03 16.53 -5.62
N ALA A 221 -2.20 17.84 -5.84
CA ALA A 221 -3.47 18.40 -6.30
C ALA A 221 -3.84 17.91 -7.71
N LEU A 222 -2.88 17.85 -8.64
CA LEU A 222 -3.09 17.36 -10.01
C LEU A 222 -3.46 15.87 -10.02
N ILE A 223 -2.74 15.04 -9.24
CA ILE A 223 -2.98 13.60 -9.14
C ILE A 223 -4.34 13.34 -8.46
N TYR A 224 -4.69 14.11 -7.42
CA TYR A 224 -6.01 14.03 -6.80
C TYR A 224 -7.12 14.34 -7.80
N GLY A 225 -6.99 15.41 -8.58
CA GLY A 225 -7.96 15.75 -9.62
C GLY A 225 -8.10 14.66 -10.68
N LEU A 226 -6.98 14.07 -11.12
CA LEU A 226 -6.98 12.96 -12.07
C LEU A 226 -7.65 11.70 -11.49
N LEU A 227 -7.32 11.34 -10.25
CA LEU A 227 -7.90 10.20 -9.54
C LEU A 227 -9.41 10.38 -9.34
N MET A 228 -9.83 11.58 -8.90
CA MET A 228 -11.26 11.89 -8.75
C MET A 228 -12.00 11.82 -10.08
N GLY A 229 -11.42 12.35 -11.15
CA GLY A 229 -11.98 12.23 -12.51
C GLY A 229 -12.20 10.76 -12.92
N PHE A 230 -11.19 9.93 -12.68
CA PHE A 230 -11.24 8.49 -12.97
C PHE A 230 -12.31 7.77 -12.14
N LEU A 231 -12.38 8.01 -10.82
CA LEU A 231 -13.34 7.36 -9.93
C LEU A 231 -14.77 7.83 -10.21
N VAL A 232 -14.97 9.14 -10.43
CA VAL A 232 -16.31 9.68 -10.79
C VAL A 232 -16.77 9.12 -12.13
N TYR A 233 -15.90 9.01 -13.13
CA TYR A 233 -16.24 8.38 -14.39
C TYR A 233 -16.69 6.93 -14.21
N HIS A 234 -15.94 6.15 -13.41
CA HIS A 234 -16.31 4.77 -13.08
C HIS A 234 -17.64 4.69 -12.32
N GLY A 235 -17.84 5.54 -11.30
CA GLY A 235 -19.08 5.62 -10.52
C GLY A 235 -20.31 5.95 -11.38
N LYS A 236 -20.19 6.95 -12.26
CA LYS A 236 -21.28 7.30 -13.20
C LYS A 236 -21.61 6.16 -14.17
N LYS A 237 -20.60 5.36 -14.57
CA LYS A 237 -20.82 4.19 -15.42
C LYS A 237 -21.61 3.12 -14.68
N LEU A 238 -21.30 2.87 -13.41
CA LEU A 238 -22.04 1.93 -12.55
C LEU A 238 -23.48 2.41 -12.29
N ASP A 239 -23.65 3.70 -11.99
CA ASP A 239 -24.97 4.29 -11.77
C ASP A 239 -25.89 4.16 -13.01
N LYS A 240 -25.35 4.39 -14.22
CA LYS A 240 -26.08 4.19 -15.46
C LYS A 240 -26.46 2.71 -15.68
N ALA A 241 -25.55 1.79 -15.41
CA ALA A 241 -25.83 0.36 -15.55
C ALA A 241 -26.96 -0.10 -14.61
N ALA A 242 -26.97 0.41 -13.37
CA ALA A 242 -28.03 0.11 -12.41
C ALA A 242 -29.41 0.65 -12.84
N THR A 243 -29.46 1.81 -13.49
CA THR A 243 -30.73 2.38 -14.00
C THR A 243 -31.25 1.69 -15.26
N THR A 244 -30.38 1.12 -16.10
CA THR A 244 -30.76 0.53 -17.40
C THR A 244 -31.16 -0.95 -17.27
N SER A 245 -30.74 -1.66 -16.24
CA SER A 245 -31.08 -3.08 -16.04
C SER A 245 -31.26 -3.38 -14.55
N PRO A 246 -32.44 -3.12 -13.97
CA PRO A 246 -32.72 -3.42 -12.56
C PRO A 246 -32.54 -4.90 -12.19
N THR A 247 -32.67 -5.81 -13.17
CA THR A 247 -32.58 -7.27 -13.01
C THR A 247 -31.15 -7.82 -13.10
N ALA A 248 -30.18 -7.08 -13.70
CA ALA A 248 -28.81 -7.54 -13.84
C ALA A 248 -27.93 -7.27 -12.61
N ALA A 249 -28.36 -6.41 -11.71
CA ALA A 249 -27.67 -6.13 -10.43
C ALA A 249 -27.85 -7.26 -9.39
N SER A 250 -28.71 -8.25 -9.67
CA SER A 250 -29.10 -9.32 -8.76
C SER A 250 -28.30 -10.64 -8.92
N SER A 251 -27.40 -10.76 -9.88
CA SER A 251 -26.72 -12.02 -10.13
C SER A 251 -25.22 -11.85 -10.34
N ALA A 252 -24.49 -12.15 -9.34
CA ALA A 252 -23.07 -12.40 -9.18
C ALA A 252 -22.35 -11.28 -8.40
N ASP A 253 -22.06 -11.53 -7.14
CA ASP A 253 -21.14 -10.84 -6.22
C ASP A 253 -21.71 -9.75 -5.28
N LEU A 254 -23.03 -9.56 -5.15
CA LEU A 254 -23.58 -8.76 -4.05
C LEU A 254 -23.78 -9.64 -2.81
N PRO A 255 -23.09 -9.39 -1.70
CA PRO A 255 -23.57 -9.87 -0.40
C PRO A 255 -24.98 -9.32 -0.18
N SER A 256 -25.88 -10.14 0.37
CA SER A 256 -27.32 -9.85 0.59
C SER A 256 -27.60 -8.67 1.54
N ALA A 257 -26.92 -7.55 1.39
CA ALA A 257 -27.08 -6.33 2.19
C ALA A 257 -27.87 -5.23 1.47
N THR A 258 -28.49 -5.52 0.31
CA THR A 258 -29.40 -4.58 -0.35
C THR A 258 -30.84 -4.76 0.15
N GLN A 259 -31.04 -4.62 1.47
CA GLN A 259 -32.36 -4.24 1.97
C GLN A 259 -32.47 -2.72 1.86
N ALA A 260 -33.66 -2.26 1.41
CA ALA A 260 -34.07 -0.86 1.37
C ALA A 260 -33.65 -0.13 2.66
N PRO A 261 -33.42 1.20 2.64
CA PRO A 261 -32.94 1.93 3.80
C PRO A 261 -33.88 1.68 4.97
N SER A 262 -33.48 0.77 5.86
CA SER A 262 -34.09 0.64 7.17
C SER A 262 -33.86 1.97 7.89
N VAL A 263 -34.86 2.46 8.56
CA VAL A 263 -34.74 3.64 9.43
C VAL A 263 -33.52 3.39 10.32
N PHE A 264 -32.48 4.23 10.20
CA PHE A 264 -31.30 4.12 11.04
C PHE A 264 -31.72 4.31 12.49
N GLU A 265 -31.63 3.25 13.28
CA GLU A 265 -31.88 3.31 14.73
C GLU A 265 -30.56 3.52 15.45
N SER A 266 -30.47 4.65 16.15
CA SER A 266 -29.30 4.95 16.98
C SER A 266 -29.25 4.00 18.18
N ASN A 267 -28.12 3.31 18.36
CA ASN A 267 -27.86 2.44 19.51
C ASN A 267 -26.79 3.11 20.41
N ALA A 268 -27.23 3.55 21.59
CA ALA A 268 -26.37 4.27 22.53
C ALA A 268 -25.09 3.48 22.93
N GLN A 269 -25.16 2.15 22.94
CA GLN A 269 -24.00 1.31 23.28
C GLN A 269 -23.00 1.24 22.13
N LEU A 270 -23.47 1.08 20.89
CA LEU A 270 -22.64 1.11 19.70
C LEU A 270 -22.10 2.52 19.43
N ASP A 271 -22.87 3.58 19.73
CA ASP A 271 -22.39 4.96 19.63
C ASP A 271 -21.20 5.23 20.58
N LYS A 272 -21.26 4.73 21.82
CA LYS A 272 -20.13 4.84 22.76
C LYS A 272 -18.91 4.08 22.25
N GLY A 273 -19.10 2.84 21.77
CA GLY A 273 -18.03 2.04 21.18
C GLY A 273 -17.40 2.74 19.96
N LEU A 274 -18.22 3.28 19.07
CA LEU A 274 -17.77 4.03 17.89
C LEU A 274 -17.01 5.30 18.27
N MET A 275 -17.53 6.07 19.23
CA MET A 275 -16.86 7.28 19.70
C MET A 275 -15.47 6.98 20.25
N VAL A 276 -15.33 5.94 21.10
CA VAL A 276 -14.04 5.53 21.65
C VAL A 276 -13.09 5.05 20.54
N PHE A 277 -13.59 4.24 19.59
CA PHE A 277 -12.80 3.78 18.45
C PHE A 277 -12.25 4.94 17.64
N VAL A 278 -13.10 5.86 17.22
CA VAL A 278 -12.71 7.04 16.41
C VAL A 278 -11.80 7.98 17.20
N SER A 279 -12.04 8.16 18.52
CA SER A 279 -11.19 9.03 19.35
C SER A 279 -9.77 8.49 19.49
N ILE A 280 -9.62 7.18 19.79
CA ILE A 280 -8.29 6.56 19.93
C ILE A 280 -7.57 6.55 18.57
N LEU A 281 -8.26 6.25 17.47
CA LEU A 281 -7.68 6.34 16.13
C LEU A 281 -7.30 7.78 15.78
N GLY A 282 -8.12 8.77 16.15
CA GLY A 282 -7.82 10.18 15.96
C GLY A 282 -6.54 10.61 16.68
N VAL A 283 -6.37 10.19 17.95
CA VAL A 283 -5.10 10.38 18.68
C VAL A 283 -3.95 9.65 17.96
N GLY A 284 -4.17 8.43 17.48
CA GLY A 284 -3.19 7.69 16.72
C GLY A 284 -2.76 8.43 15.45
N ILE A 285 -3.71 8.97 14.68
CA ILE A 285 -3.41 9.78 13.49
C ILE A 285 -2.59 11.02 13.87
N LEU A 286 -2.93 11.72 14.96
CA LEU A 286 -2.15 12.85 15.43
C LEU A 286 -0.73 12.46 15.83
N MET A 287 -0.54 11.29 16.47
CA MET A 287 0.80 10.75 16.78
C MET A 287 1.58 10.41 15.51
N ILE A 288 0.94 9.80 14.52
CA ILE A 288 1.55 9.52 13.23
C ILE A 288 1.97 10.83 12.53
N LEU A 289 1.09 11.83 12.49
CA LEU A 289 1.42 13.14 11.92
C LEU A 289 2.59 13.81 12.65
N SER A 290 2.66 13.67 13.98
CA SER A 290 3.77 14.20 14.77
C SER A 290 5.09 13.48 14.54
N SER A 291 5.08 12.21 14.04
CA SER A 291 6.31 11.47 13.71
C SER A 291 7.12 12.14 12.60
N ALA A 292 6.49 12.91 11.72
CA ALA A 292 7.17 13.72 10.72
C ALA A 292 8.13 14.76 11.33
N PHE A 293 7.85 15.19 12.57
CA PHE A 293 8.64 16.20 13.31
C PHE A 293 9.46 15.61 14.45
N LEU A 294 9.23 14.34 14.81
CA LEU A 294 9.84 13.66 15.95
C LEU A 294 10.52 12.37 15.49
N PRO A 295 11.81 12.40 15.11
CA PRO A 295 12.49 11.26 14.50
C PRO A 295 12.44 9.97 15.33
N PHE A 296 12.49 10.05 16.66
CA PHE A 296 12.41 8.87 17.53
C PHE A 296 11.10 8.08 17.40
N LEU A 297 10.02 8.72 16.94
CA LEU A 297 8.73 8.03 16.69
C LEU A 297 8.76 7.21 15.40
N GLN A 298 9.61 7.55 14.44
CA GLN A 298 9.67 6.85 13.14
C GLN A 298 10.10 5.40 13.31
N ASP A 299 11.06 5.13 14.17
CA ASP A 299 11.60 3.78 14.42
C ASP A 299 10.57 2.84 15.07
N ILE A 300 9.65 3.40 15.87
CA ILE A 300 8.63 2.63 16.59
C ILE A 300 7.23 2.77 16.00
N LEU A 301 7.09 3.41 14.84
CA LEU A 301 5.79 3.79 14.28
C LEU A 301 4.90 2.56 14.00
N MET A 302 5.43 1.52 13.39
CA MET A 302 4.69 0.27 13.13
C MET A 302 4.17 -0.40 14.41
N PRO A 303 5.01 -0.69 15.42
CA PRO A 303 4.54 -1.21 16.70
C PRO A 303 3.54 -0.27 17.38
N LEU A 304 3.77 1.04 17.32
CA LEU A 304 2.89 2.04 17.92
C LEU A 304 1.49 2.01 17.29
N ILE A 305 1.40 1.95 15.96
CA ILE A 305 0.11 1.86 15.25
C ILE A 305 -0.60 0.55 15.62
N ALA A 306 0.13 -0.58 15.69
CA ALA A 306 -0.45 -1.85 16.12
C ALA A 306 -1.07 -1.76 17.52
N VAL A 307 -0.38 -1.13 18.47
CA VAL A 307 -0.87 -0.91 19.85
C VAL A 307 -2.09 0.02 19.87
N ILE A 308 -2.09 1.08 19.06
CA ILE A 308 -3.23 2.02 18.96
C ILE A 308 -4.47 1.28 18.43
N PHE A 309 -4.33 0.51 17.35
CA PHE A 309 -5.44 -0.28 16.81
C PHE A 309 -5.92 -1.34 17.80
N LEU A 310 -5.00 -2.02 18.49
CA LEU A 310 -5.33 -2.99 19.53
C LEU A 310 -6.13 -2.32 20.67
N ALA A 311 -5.65 -1.19 21.16
CA ALA A 311 -6.32 -0.44 22.22
C ALA A 311 -7.71 0.05 21.77
N ALA A 312 -7.80 0.63 20.55
CA ALA A 312 -9.06 1.10 19.98
C ALA A 312 -10.07 -0.05 19.82
N GLY A 313 -9.64 -1.15 19.20
CA GLY A 313 -10.52 -2.28 18.92
C GLY A 313 -10.97 -3.01 20.18
N VAL A 314 -10.05 -3.33 21.09
CA VAL A 314 -10.37 -4.02 22.35
C VAL A 314 -11.34 -3.19 23.21
N SER A 315 -11.03 -1.91 23.44
CA SER A 315 -11.89 -1.04 24.25
C SER A 315 -13.29 -0.87 23.63
N SER A 316 -13.35 -0.70 22.30
CA SER A 316 -14.63 -0.54 21.59
C SER A 316 -15.47 -1.81 21.61
N CYS A 317 -14.88 -2.98 21.34
CA CYS A 317 -15.60 -4.26 21.42
C CYS A 317 -16.17 -4.54 22.82
N LEU A 318 -15.38 -4.24 23.87
CA LEU A 318 -15.84 -4.40 25.25
C LEU A 318 -17.00 -3.43 25.58
N LEU A 319 -16.94 -2.19 25.13
CA LEU A 319 -18.01 -1.21 25.28
C LEU A 319 -19.27 -1.56 24.48
N CYS A 320 -19.12 -2.24 23.35
CA CYS A 320 -20.25 -2.82 22.60
C CYS A 320 -20.87 -4.06 23.27
N GLY A 321 -20.38 -4.48 24.46
CA GLY A 321 -20.96 -5.58 25.23
C GLY A 321 -20.35 -6.95 24.93
N MET A 322 -19.30 -7.06 24.13
CA MET A 322 -18.60 -8.31 23.86
C MET A 322 -17.87 -8.80 25.12
N LYS A 323 -18.01 -10.07 25.46
CA LYS A 323 -17.31 -10.67 26.61
C LYS A 323 -15.83 -10.89 26.27
N LYS A 324 -14.94 -10.75 27.28
CA LYS A 324 -13.48 -10.93 27.10
C LYS A 324 -13.10 -12.26 26.45
N LYS A 325 -13.80 -13.36 26.80
CA LYS A 325 -13.55 -14.70 26.22
C LYS A 325 -13.95 -14.77 24.74
N GLU A 326 -15.05 -14.14 24.37
CA GLU A 326 -15.52 -14.04 22.98
C GLU A 326 -14.56 -13.17 22.15
N LEU A 327 -14.13 -12.03 22.71
CA LEU A 327 -13.15 -11.15 22.08
C LEU A 327 -11.84 -11.89 21.77
N GLY A 328 -11.29 -12.64 22.77
CA GLY A 328 -10.08 -13.43 22.56
C GLY A 328 -10.23 -14.48 21.46
N LYS A 329 -11.39 -15.18 21.42
CA LYS A 329 -11.69 -16.15 20.37
C LYS A 329 -11.76 -15.47 18.99
N HIS A 330 -12.53 -14.40 18.86
CA HIS A 330 -12.68 -13.70 17.58
C HIS A 330 -11.38 -13.05 17.12
N PHE A 331 -10.54 -12.57 18.04
CA PHE A 331 -9.21 -12.07 17.72
C PHE A 331 -8.33 -13.17 17.10
N ILE A 332 -8.29 -14.36 17.69
CA ILE A 332 -7.53 -15.49 17.15
C ILE A 332 -8.11 -15.93 15.79
N ASP A 333 -9.42 -16.06 15.68
CA ASP A 333 -10.09 -16.41 14.42
C ASP A 333 -9.74 -15.41 13.29
N GLY A 334 -9.71 -14.12 13.62
CA GLY A 334 -9.32 -13.05 12.69
C GLY A 334 -7.85 -13.12 12.27
N ALA A 335 -6.94 -13.33 13.23
CA ALA A 335 -5.51 -13.50 12.95
C ALA A 335 -5.26 -14.72 12.04
N VAL A 336 -5.94 -15.84 12.28
CA VAL A 336 -5.86 -17.03 11.43
C VAL A 336 -6.43 -16.75 10.03
N THR A 337 -7.50 -15.99 9.92
CA THR A 337 -8.10 -15.64 8.62
C THR A 337 -7.16 -14.82 7.74
N ILE A 338 -6.34 -13.94 8.33
CA ILE A 338 -5.39 -13.11 7.58
C ILE A 338 -4.03 -13.79 7.38
N PHE A 339 -3.77 -14.91 8.05
CA PHE A 339 -2.48 -15.63 7.96
C PHE A 339 -2.04 -15.96 6.51
N PRO A 340 -2.92 -16.27 5.54
CA PRO A 340 -2.51 -16.42 4.15
C PRO A 340 -1.77 -15.20 3.57
N ALA A 341 -2.07 -13.98 4.04
CA ALA A 341 -1.36 -12.78 3.62
C ALA A 341 0.12 -12.77 4.08
N VAL A 342 0.43 -13.41 5.22
CA VAL A 342 1.82 -13.57 5.70
C VAL A 342 2.64 -14.38 4.70
N LEU A 343 2.07 -15.44 4.12
CA LEU A 343 2.74 -16.23 3.09
C LEU A 343 3.07 -15.40 1.85
N LEU A 344 2.15 -14.54 1.42
CA LEU A 344 2.40 -13.64 0.27
C LEU A 344 3.54 -12.67 0.57
N ILE A 345 3.63 -12.11 1.79
CA ILE A 345 4.73 -11.24 2.20
C ILE A 345 6.06 -11.99 2.15
N LEU A 346 6.11 -13.19 2.71
CA LEU A 346 7.33 -13.99 2.73
C LEU A 346 7.81 -14.35 1.32
N MET A 347 6.89 -14.75 0.43
CA MET A 347 7.21 -15.05 -0.97
C MET A 347 7.68 -13.81 -1.73
N ALA A 348 7.02 -12.67 -1.57
CA ALA A 348 7.44 -11.41 -2.21
C ALA A 348 8.81 -10.96 -1.70
N SER A 349 9.06 -11.03 -0.40
CA SER A 349 10.34 -10.66 0.20
C SER A 349 11.48 -11.60 -0.19
N SER A 350 11.18 -12.87 -0.48
CA SER A 350 12.17 -13.84 -0.93
C SER A 350 12.77 -13.52 -2.31
N ILE A 351 12.03 -12.78 -3.16
CA ILE A 351 12.53 -12.32 -4.47
C ILE A 351 13.71 -11.38 -4.24
N LYS A 352 13.54 -10.35 -3.40
CA LYS A 352 14.62 -9.43 -3.02
C LYS A 352 15.79 -10.18 -2.40
N TYR A 353 15.51 -11.08 -1.44
CA TYR A 353 16.53 -11.89 -0.76
C TYR A 353 17.39 -12.66 -1.77
N THR A 354 16.75 -13.34 -2.73
CA THR A 354 17.44 -14.11 -3.78
C THR A 354 18.39 -13.24 -4.60
N LEU A 355 17.96 -12.05 -5.02
CA LEU A 355 18.77 -11.13 -5.83
C LEU A 355 19.92 -10.52 -5.03
N THR A 356 19.71 -10.25 -3.73
CA THR A 356 20.74 -9.72 -2.84
C THR A 356 21.80 -10.76 -2.53
N GLU A 357 21.41 -11.97 -2.15
CA GLU A 357 22.33 -13.09 -1.88
C GLU A 357 23.17 -13.49 -3.10
N ALA A 358 22.53 -13.43 -4.28
CA ALA A 358 23.21 -13.69 -5.54
C ALA A 358 24.08 -12.51 -6.01
N LYS A 359 24.10 -11.38 -5.30
CA LYS A 359 24.87 -10.16 -5.61
C LYS A 359 24.59 -9.57 -6.99
N ILE A 360 23.41 -9.83 -7.56
CA ILE A 360 23.06 -9.33 -8.91
C ILE A 360 22.35 -7.99 -8.86
N LEU A 361 21.86 -7.57 -7.70
CA LEU A 361 21.13 -6.33 -7.54
C LEU A 361 22.01 -5.11 -7.82
N ASP A 362 23.22 -5.08 -7.29
CA ASP A 362 24.18 -3.99 -7.50
C ASP A 362 24.65 -3.97 -8.96
N THR A 363 24.74 -5.11 -9.63
CA THR A 363 25.04 -5.20 -11.06
C THR A 363 23.94 -4.57 -11.90
N ILE A 364 22.66 -4.88 -11.63
CA ILE A 364 21.52 -4.25 -12.31
C ILE A 364 21.59 -2.74 -12.16
N LEU A 365 21.83 -2.29 -10.93
CA LEU A 365 21.93 -0.86 -10.62
C LEU A 365 23.10 -0.19 -11.36
N HIS A 366 24.26 -0.83 -11.39
CA HIS A 366 25.45 -0.33 -12.08
C HIS A 366 25.19 -0.07 -13.58
N TYR A 367 24.60 -1.03 -14.28
CA TYR A 367 24.28 -0.87 -15.70
C TYR A 367 23.19 0.18 -15.94
N LEU A 368 22.16 0.25 -15.08
CA LEU A 368 21.11 1.27 -15.21
C LEU A 368 21.66 2.69 -15.02
N THR A 369 22.52 2.91 -14.04
CA THR A 369 23.11 4.24 -13.80
C THR A 369 24.10 4.64 -14.88
N GLY A 370 24.85 3.69 -15.44
CA GLY A 370 25.75 3.95 -16.57
C GLY A 370 25.06 4.52 -17.82
N LEU A 371 23.83 4.12 -18.08
CA LEU A 371 23.04 4.63 -19.20
C LEU A 371 22.61 6.10 -19.05
N ILE A 372 22.50 6.60 -17.83
CA ILE A 372 21.96 7.95 -17.54
C ILE A 372 22.98 9.04 -17.94
N ILE A 373 24.27 8.77 -17.73
CA ILE A 373 25.34 9.77 -17.88
C ILE A 373 25.46 10.30 -19.33
N GLU A 374 25.08 9.49 -20.32
CA GLU A 374 25.21 9.82 -21.73
C GLU A 374 24.00 10.62 -22.29
N LEU A 375 22.98 10.89 -21.47
CA LEU A 375 21.72 11.49 -21.91
C LEU A 375 21.64 13.01 -21.63
N PRO A 376 20.92 13.81 -22.45
CA PRO A 376 20.60 15.20 -22.12
C PRO A 376 19.79 15.32 -20.83
N SER A 377 19.98 16.41 -20.07
CA SER A 377 19.41 16.60 -18.73
C SER A 377 17.90 16.35 -18.61
N GLY A 378 17.09 16.82 -19.57
CA GLY A 378 15.66 16.59 -19.61
C GLY A 378 15.27 15.12 -19.83
N VAL A 379 16.10 14.34 -20.51
CA VAL A 379 15.90 12.90 -20.72
C VAL A 379 16.44 12.12 -19.53
N SER A 380 17.56 12.58 -18.95
CA SER A 380 18.19 11.94 -17.78
C SER A 380 17.24 11.84 -16.59
N ILE A 381 16.44 12.87 -16.30
CA ILE A 381 15.48 12.82 -15.19
C ILE A 381 14.36 11.78 -15.42
N LEU A 382 13.91 11.61 -16.67
CA LEU A 382 12.96 10.55 -17.01
C LEU A 382 13.59 9.16 -16.89
N PHE A 383 14.90 9.07 -17.16
CA PHE A 383 15.65 7.82 -16.98
C PHE A 383 15.82 7.48 -15.48
N VAL A 384 16.07 8.47 -14.61
CA VAL A 384 16.05 8.30 -13.15
C VAL A 384 14.70 7.75 -12.69
N TYR A 385 13.61 8.31 -13.21
CA TYR A 385 12.26 7.82 -12.96
C TYR A 385 12.09 6.36 -13.43
N LEU A 386 12.51 6.04 -14.65
CA LEU A 386 12.47 4.69 -15.20
C LEU A 386 13.31 3.70 -14.37
N CYS A 387 14.52 4.07 -13.97
CA CYS A 387 15.36 3.25 -13.10
C CYS A 387 14.66 2.93 -11.78
N THR A 388 14.01 3.94 -11.17
CA THR A 388 13.24 3.72 -9.94
C THR A 388 12.08 2.76 -10.19
N LEU A 389 11.34 2.88 -11.30
CA LEU A 389 10.28 1.95 -11.68
C LEU A 389 10.81 0.52 -11.84
N VAL A 390 11.93 0.33 -12.54
CA VAL A 390 12.54 -1.00 -12.73
C VAL A 390 12.97 -1.61 -11.40
N ILE A 391 13.67 -0.85 -10.56
CA ILE A 391 14.13 -1.34 -9.25
C ILE A 391 12.96 -1.59 -8.31
N ASN A 392 11.88 -0.81 -8.39
CA ASN A 392 10.69 -1.02 -7.56
C ASN A 392 10.01 -2.36 -7.84
N PHE A 393 10.15 -2.90 -9.04
CA PHE A 393 9.64 -4.24 -9.34
C PHE A 393 10.29 -5.32 -8.46
N PHE A 394 11.57 -5.15 -8.11
CA PHE A 394 12.34 -6.09 -7.27
C PHE A 394 12.33 -5.70 -5.79
N ILE A 395 12.35 -4.40 -5.49
CA ILE A 395 12.41 -3.86 -4.12
C ILE A 395 11.23 -2.91 -3.89
N PRO A 396 10.07 -3.42 -3.45
CA PRO A 396 8.89 -2.57 -3.23
C PRO A 396 8.98 -1.69 -1.97
N SER A 397 10.07 -1.79 -1.17
CA SER A 397 10.29 -0.95 0.03
C SER A 397 10.88 0.40 -0.35
N GLY A 398 10.17 1.50 -0.04
CA GLY A 398 10.59 2.86 -0.33
C GLY A 398 11.92 3.23 0.34
N SER A 399 12.03 3.10 1.67
CA SER A 399 13.24 3.46 2.40
C SER A 399 14.45 2.61 1.99
N ALA A 400 14.31 1.28 1.91
CA ALA A 400 15.42 0.40 1.51
C ALA A 400 15.94 0.72 0.11
N LYS A 401 15.04 1.06 -0.82
CA LYS A 401 15.40 1.48 -2.17
C LYS A 401 16.07 2.86 -2.19
N ALA A 402 15.68 3.79 -1.31
CA ALA A 402 16.34 5.08 -1.19
C ALA A 402 17.83 4.92 -0.84
N PHE A 403 18.18 4.08 0.14
CA PHE A 403 19.58 3.79 0.49
C PHE A 403 20.40 3.21 -0.66
N LEU A 404 19.74 2.51 -1.57
CA LEU A 404 20.37 1.93 -2.74
C LEU A 404 20.54 2.93 -3.88
N LEU A 405 19.49 3.70 -4.19
CA LEU A 405 19.45 4.57 -5.38
C LEU A 405 20.00 5.98 -5.12
N MET A 406 19.66 6.60 -4.00
CA MET A 406 19.91 8.03 -3.81
C MET A 406 21.40 8.39 -3.76
N PRO A 407 22.31 7.60 -3.15
CA PRO A 407 23.76 7.86 -3.19
C PRO A 407 24.34 7.88 -4.61
N LEU A 408 23.72 7.16 -5.55
CA LEU A 408 24.10 7.18 -6.95
C LEU A 408 23.42 8.31 -7.74
N MET A 409 22.19 8.64 -7.38
CA MET A 409 21.41 9.68 -8.06
C MET A 409 21.88 11.10 -7.76
N ALA A 410 22.45 11.34 -6.54
CA ALA A 410 22.98 12.65 -6.19
C ALA A 410 24.10 13.13 -7.13
N PRO A 411 25.22 12.39 -7.32
CA PRO A 411 26.25 12.79 -8.27
C PRO A 411 25.77 12.77 -9.72
N LEU A 412 24.85 11.88 -10.09
CA LEU A 412 24.24 11.89 -11.43
C LEU A 412 23.45 13.17 -11.69
N SER A 413 22.70 13.66 -10.69
CA SER A 413 21.97 14.93 -10.81
C SER A 413 22.91 16.09 -11.12
N ASP A 414 24.02 16.17 -10.38
CA ASP A 414 25.03 17.21 -10.53
C ASP A 414 25.70 17.14 -11.90
N LEU A 415 26.01 15.93 -12.40
CA LEU A 415 26.64 15.70 -13.71
C LEU A 415 25.69 15.98 -14.89
N CYS A 416 24.41 15.61 -14.76
CA CYS A 416 23.40 15.75 -15.81
C CYS A 416 22.72 17.13 -15.82
N GLY A 417 23.00 18.01 -14.85
CA GLY A 417 22.53 19.39 -14.79
C GLY A 417 21.07 19.55 -14.39
N PHE A 418 20.52 18.63 -13.62
CA PHE A 418 19.22 18.79 -12.95
C PHE A 418 19.37 18.74 -11.41
N SER A 419 18.43 19.32 -10.68
CA SER A 419 18.57 19.43 -9.23
C SER A 419 18.42 18.08 -8.53
N ARG A 420 19.14 17.88 -7.43
CA ARG A 420 18.96 16.73 -6.54
C ARG A 420 17.52 16.65 -6.01
N GLN A 421 16.87 17.81 -5.83
CA GLN A 421 15.46 17.89 -5.41
C GLN A 421 14.51 17.25 -6.43
N LEU A 422 14.77 17.45 -7.73
CA LEU A 422 14.00 16.83 -8.80
C LEU A 422 14.21 15.32 -8.85
N SER A 423 15.41 14.83 -8.54
CA SER A 423 15.69 13.39 -8.39
C SER A 423 14.85 12.76 -7.28
N VAL A 424 14.69 13.46 -6.16
CA VAL A 424 13.83 13.00 -5.06
C VAL A 424 12.37 12.90 -5.52
N VAL A 425 11.88 13.84 -6.33
CA VAL A 425 10.52 13.78 -6.90
C VAL A 425 10.39 12.60 -7.88
N ALA A 426 11.35 12.41 -8.77
CA ALA A 426 11.36 11.29 -9.71
C ALA A 426 11.40 9.94 -8.98
N TYR A 427 12.19 9.86 -7.91
CA TYR A 427 12.25 8.71 -7.02
C TYR A 427 10.88 8.44 -6.37
N ALA A 428 10.24 9.44 -5.75
CA ALA A 428 8.96 9.29 -5.09
C ALA A 428 7.84 8.83 -6.06
N PHE A 429 7.81 9.37 -7.28
CA PHE A 429 6.87 8.95 -8.32
C PHE A 429 7.11 7.49 -8.74
N GLY A 430 8.37 7.10 -8.98
CA GLY A 430 8.73 5.74 -9.37
C GLY A 430 8.41 4.71 -8.29
N ASP A 431 8.59 5.08 -7.04
CA ASP A 431 8.28 4.22 -5.90
C ASP A 431 6.77 4.04 -5.72
N GLY A 432 6.01 5.13 -5.60
CA GLY A 432 4.63 5.06 -5.16
C GLY A 432 3.66 4.46 -6.18
N PHE A 433 3.66 4.93 -7.43
CA PHE A 433 2.66 4.49 -8.43
C PHE A 433 2.83 3.05 -8.85
N SER A 434 4.05 2.56 -8.98
CA SER A 434 4.31 1.19 -9.40
C SER A 434 3.88 0.17 -8.33
N ASN A 435 3.86 0.53 -7.05
CA ASN A 435 3.34 -0.28 -5.96
C ASN A 435 1.84 -0.60 -6.10
N LEU A 436 1.09 0.25 -6.82
CA LEU A 436 -0.32 0.06 -7.10
C LEU A 436 -0.60 -0.88 -8.28
N PHE A 437 0.44 -1.23 -9.02
CA PHE A 437 0.32 -2.02 -10.25
C PHE A 437 1.18 -3.29 -10.25
N TYR A 438 2.36 -3.27 -9.64
CA TYR A 438 3.27 -4.41 -9.66
C TYR A 438 2.76 -5.56 -8.78
N CYS A 439 2.71 -6.76 -9.39
CA CYS A 439 2.33 -7.99 -8.69
C CYS A 439 3.38 -8.46 -7.67
N THR A 440 4.54 -7.84 -7.62
CA THR A 440 5.57 -8.07 -6.59
C THR A 440 5.28 -7.32 -5.29
N ASN A 441 4.35 -6.35 -5.31
CA ASN A 441 4.01 -5.63 -4.08
C ASN A 441 3.01 -6.43 -3.24
N PRO A 442 3.39 -6.88 -2.03
CA PRO A 442 2.54 -7.69 -1.17
C PRO A 442 1.30 -6.93 -0.70
N VAL A 443 1.39 -5.62 -0.48
CA VAL A 443 0.28 -4.76 -0.03
C VAL A 443 -0.85 -4.76 -1.05
N LEU A 444 -0.50 -4.63 -2.34
CA LEU A 444 -1.48 -4.73 -3.43
C LEU A 444 -2.16 -6.10 -3.43
N LEU A 445 -1.38 -7.18 -3.35
CA LEU A 445 -1.93 -8.55 -3.40
C LEU A 445 -2.84 -8.86 -2.20
N ILE A 446 -2.47 -8.38 -1.00
CA ILE A 446 -3.30 -8.49 0.20
C ILE A 446 -4.60 -7.71 0.02
N GLY A 447 -4.52 -6.45 -0.42
CA GLY A 447 -5.70 -5.62 -0.67
C GLY A 447 -6.65 -6.25 -1.69
N LEU A 448 -6.13 -6.82 -2.76
CA LEU A 448 -6.91 -7.56 -3.76
C LEU A 448 -7.55 -8.82 -3.17
N GLY A 449 -6.82 -9.54 -2.33
CA GLY A 449 -7.34 -10.69 -1.60
C GLY A 449 -8.51 -10.32 -0.69
N LEU A 450 -8.35 -9.28 0.12
CA LEU A 450 -9.37 -8.77 1.04
C LEU A 450 -10.62 -8.24 0.31
N SER A 451 -10.44 -7.66 -0.88
CA SER A 451 -11.55 -7.13 -1.70
C SER A 451 -12.21 -8.16 -2.61
N GLY A 452 -11.65 -9.38 -2.72
CA GLY A 452 -12.12 -10.43 -3.62
C GLY A 452 -11.86 -10.15 -5.11
N ILE A 453 -10.99 -9.18 -5.44
CA ILE A 453 -10.67 -8.81 -6.82
C ILE A 453 -9.45 -9.60 -7.30
N SER A 454 -9.55 -10.27 -8.45
CA SER A 454 -8.38 -10.89 -9.06
C SER A 454 -7.42 -9.84 -9.63
N TYR A 455 -6.10 -10.12 -9.56
CA TYR A 455 -5.06 -9.22 -10.08
C TYR A 455 -5.31 -8.81 -11.55
N GLY A 456 -5.71 -9.74 -12.41
CA GLY A 456 -5.98 -9.42 -13.81
C GLY A 456 -7.15 -8.46 -14.04
N LYS A 457 -8.21 -8.54 -13.19
CA LYS A 457 -9.32 -7.57 -13.21
C LYS A 457 -8.87 -6.20 -12.72
N TRP A 458 -8.05 -6.16 -11.68
CA TRP A 458 -7.45 -4.92 -11.16
C TRP A 458 -6.54 -4.25 -12.17
N ALA A 459 -5.59 -5.00 -12.75
CA ALA A 459 -4.64 -4.48 -13.73
C ALA A 459 -5.35 -3.88 -14.95
N LYS A 460 -6.36 -4.59 -15.51
CA LYS A 460 -7.15 -4.08 -16.63
C LYS A 460 -7.92 -2.80 -16.29
N TRP A 461 -8.44 -2.70 -15.06
CA TRP A 461 -9.21 -1.56 -14.62
C TRP A 461 -8.32 -0.35 -14.31
N SER A 462 -7.19 -0.57 -13.64
CA SER A 462 -6.29 0.51 -13.20
C SER A 462 -5.32 0.96 -14.30
N LEU A 463 -5.02 0.14 -15.32
CA LEU A 463 -4.06 0.46 -16.37
C LEU A 463 -4.30 1.81 -17.06
N PRO A 464 -5.52 2.19 -17.49
CA PRO A 464 -5.75 3.50 -18.08
C PRO A 464 -5.37 4.66 -17.14
N PHE A 465 -5.68 4.52 -15.85
CA PHE A 465 -5.29 5.49 -14.83
C PHE A 465 -3.76 5.55 -14.67
N GLN A 466 -3.11 4.38 -14.61
CA GLN A 466 -1.64 4.31 -14.49
C GLN A 466 -0.92 4.97 -15.67
N LEU A 467 -1.42 4.79 -16.89
CA LEU A 467 -0.86 5.45 -18.08
C LEU A 467 -1.05 6.98 -18.04
N LEU A 468 -2.21 7.44 -17.59
CA LEU A 468 -2.48 8.88 -17.43
C LEU A 468 -1.59 9.50 -16.34
N VAL A 469 -1.42 8.82 -15.21
CA VAL A 469 -0.52 9.26 -14.14
C VAL A 469 0.94 9.27 -14.63
N LEU A 470 1.37 8.25 -15.35
CA LEU A 470 2.73 8.21 -15.93
C LEU A 470 2.97 9.40 -16.86
N ALA A 471 2.02 9.71 -17.75
CA ALA A 471 2.13 10.87 -18.63
C ALA A 471 2.16 12.19 -17.84
N LEU A 472 1.31 12.33 -16.82
CA LEU A 472 1.27 13.50 -15.95
C LEU A 472 2.60 13.69 -15.20
N THR A 473 3.12 12.61 -14.57
CA THR A 473 4.35 12.66 -13.78
C THR A 473 5.59 12.91 -14.65
N CYS A 474 5.67 12.32 -15.84
CA CYS A 474 6.70 12.67 -16.83
C CYS A 474 6.62 14.15 -17.19
N SER A 475 5.43 14.70 -17.43
CA SER A 475 5.25 16.12 -17.74
C SER A 475 5.68 17.01 -16.57
N VAL A 476 5.33 16.65 -15.32
CA VAL A 476 5.77 17.38 -14.13
C VAL A 476 7.29 17.37 -13.98
N LEU A 477 7.95 16.24 -14.23
CA LEU A 477 9.41 16.13 -14.14
C LEU A 477 10.10 16.98 -15.24
N LEU A 478 9.59 16.97 -16.48
CA LEU A 478 10.13 17.79 -17.56
C LEU A 478 9.94 19.29 -17.29
N VAL A 479 8.78 19.69 -16.79
CA VAL A 479 8.54 21.08 -16.39
C VAL A 479 9.46 21.46 -15.23
N GLY A 480 9.60 20.58 -14.21
CA GLY A 480 10.53 20.79 -13.09
C GLY A 480 11.97 21.01 -13.56
N ALA A 481 12.43 20.19 -14.51
CA ALA A 481 13.76 20.37 -15.13
C ALA A 481 13.89 21.70 -15.89
N ALA A 482 12.86 22.10 -16.64
CA ALA A 482 12.86 23.33 -17.44
C ALA A 482 12.85 24.61 -16.58
N VAL A 483 12.20 24.58 -15.41
CA VAL A 483 12.14 25.73 -14.49
C VAL A 483 13.26 25.75 -13.45
N GLY A 484 14.15 24.75 -13.47
CA GLY A 484 15.29 24.66 -12.54
C GLY A 484 14.88 24.34 -11.09
N TYR A 485 13.79 23.60 -10.90
CA TYR A 485 13.31 23.18 -9.58
C TYR A 485 14.29 22.34 -8.82
#